data_31ac5a6c9b45f0c34916355c8b1b413c
#
_entry.id   31ac5a6c9b45f0c34916355c8b1b413c
#
_cell.length_a   1.000
_cell.length_b   1.000
_cell.length_c   1.000
_cell.angle_alpha   90.00
_cell.angle_beta   90.00
_cell.angle_gamma   90.00
#
_symmetry.space_group_name_H-M   'P 1'
#
loop_
_entity.id
_entity.type
_entity.pdbx_description
1 polymer ?
#
loop_
_entity_poly.entity_id
_entity_poly.type
_entity_poly.pdbx_seq_one_letter_code
_entity_poly.pdbx_strand_id
1 'polypeptide(L)'
;RAYTAEQIKPLLTLQMKRKFLPETVAAFAATQSFQALRTQFPDYTYKEAALKPTNPSDRASDWEADMIQEFRNNADRKELIVERETPTGRMLNLARPLGIYNEGCLVCHGKVEDAPKTMTDIYGVNNGFGWKLNEIIGAQIVTVPMSVPLARTQQTFTTFMILLGAVFVLLLVLLNILLHFVVIRPVVRMAGIATEVSMGKPDVPEYVRQGGDEIASL
;
A
#
# COMPACT_ATOMS: atom_id res chain seq x y z
N ARG A 1 11.34 7.93 -14.48
CA ARG A 1 11.74 9.27 -14.92
C ARG A 1 13.22 9.31 -15.35
N ALA A 2 14.15 8.87 -14.52
CA ALA A 2 15.57 8.84 -14.85
C ALA A 2 15.84 8.07 -16.16
N TYR A 3 15.26 6.86 -16.29
CA TYR A 3 15.40 6.06 -17.52
C TYR A 3 15.00 6.82 -18.79
N THR A 4 13.87 7.53 -18.75
CA THR A 4 13.41 8.32 -19.91
C THR A 4 14.37 9.47 -20.24
N ALA A 5 14.83 10.19 -19.21
CA ALA A 5 15.70 11.34 -19.38
C ALA A 5 17.14 10.95 -19.79
N GLU A 6 17.68 9.87 -19.23
CA GLU A 6 19.08 9.49 -19.36
C GLU A 6 19.33 8.46 -20.47
N GLN A 7 18.33 7.63 -20.79
CA GLN A 7 18.48 6.55 -21.76
C GLN A 7 17.70 6.83 -23.05
N ILE A 8 16.40 7.19 -22.96
CA ILE A 8 15.55 7.32 -24.13
C ILE A 8 15.77 8.64 -24.86
N LYS A 9 15.77 9.77 -24.14
CA LYS A 9 15.89 11.11 -24.74
C LYS A 9 17.17 11.29 -25.59
N PRO A 10 18.36 10.86 -25.14
CA PRO A 10 19.58 10.97 -25.95
C PRO A 10 19.51 10.24 -27.28
N LEU A 11 18.89 9.03 -27.28
CA LEU A 11 18.75 8.22 -28.51
C LEU A 11 17.84 8.86 -29.55
N LEU A 12 16.87 9.68 -29.12
CA LEU A 12 15.87 10.29 -29.99
C LEU A 12 16.13 11.77 -30.29
N THR A 13 17.28 12.32 -29.87
CA THR A 13 17.61 13.74 -30.00
C THR A 13 17.56 14.23 -31.45
N LEU A 14 18.03 13.42 -32.41
CA LEU A 14 18.01 13.80 -33.85
C LEU A 14 16.60 13.81 -34.40
N GLN A 15 15.76 12.86 -34.01
CA GLN A 15 14.36 12.79 -34.44
C GLN A 15 13.56 13.97 -33.86
N MET A 16 13.83 14.36 -32.62
CA MET A 16 13.18 15.52 -31.97
C MET A 16 13.40 16.86 -32.67
N LYS A 17 14.50 16.99 -33.41
CA LYS A 17 14.72 18.20 -34.27
C LYS A 17 13.71 18.32 -35.41
N ARG A 18 13.16 17.20 -35.87
CA ARG A 18 12.17 17.16 -36.96
C ARG A 18 10.74 17.10 -36.47
N LYS A 19 10.51 16.41 -35.37
CA LYS A 19 9.19 16.21 -34.75
C LYS A 19 9.35 16.08 -33.25
N PHE A 20 8.51 16.77 -32.47
CA PHE A 20 8.45 16.55 -31.02
C PHE A 20 7.93 15.15 -30.72
N LEU A 21 8.62 14.45 -29.82
CA LEU A 21 8.30 13.09 -29.39
C LEU A 21 7.94 13.12 -27.89
N PRO A 22 6.63 13.11 -27.54
CA PRO A 22 6.19 13.12 -26.14
C PRO A 22 6.78 11.98 -25.31
N GLU A 23 7.11 10.85 -25.94
CA GLU A 23 7.71 9.68 -25.32
C GLU A 23 9.08 9.97 -24.66
N THR A 24 9.74 11.04 -25.07
CA THR A 24 11.00 11.53 -24.48
C THR A 24 10.78 12.36 -23.21
N VAL A 25 9.52 12.68 -22.90
CA VAL A 25 9.13 13.43 -21.70
C VAL A 25 8.80 12.46 -20.58
N ALA A 26 9.50 12.57 -19.46
CA ALA A 26 9.35 11.66 -18.33
C ALA A 26 7.93 11.64 -17.71
N ALA A 27 7.22 12.78 -17.76
CA ALA A 27 5.82 12.89 -17.31
C ALA A 27 4.89 12.09 -18.22
N PHE A 28 5.03 12.23 -19.54
CA PHE A 28 4.25 11.47 -20.51
C PHE A 28 4.50 9.97 -20.37
N ALA A 29 5.77 9.54 -20.31
CA ALA A 29 6.14 8.14 -20.15
C ALA A 29 5.56 7.54 -18.86
N ALA A 30 5.57 8.27 -17.75
CA ALA A 30 4.97 7.82 -16.49
C ALA A 30 3.45 7.63 -16.61
N THR A 31 2.75 8.59 -17.23
CA THR A 31 1.32 8.51 -17.46
C THR A 31 0.95 7.31 -18.35
N GLN A 32 1.68 7.09 -19.44
CA GLN A 32 1.46 5.95 -20.34
C GLN A 32 1.74 4.60 -19.64
N SER A 33 2.81 4.53 -18.87
CA SER A 33 3.14 3.33 -18.07
C SER A 33 2.04 3.02 -17.08
N PHE A 34 1.47 4.04 -16.44
CA PHE A 34 0.38 3.86 -15.50
C PHE A 34 -0.92 3.43 -16.20
N GLN A 35 -1.21 3.97 -17.38
CA GLN A 35 -2.37 3.55 -18.17
C GLN A 35 -2.29 2.06 -18.55
N ALA A 36 -1.08 1.55 -18.87
CA ALA A 36 -0.88 0.12 -19.12
C ALA A 36 -1.16 -0.72 -17.85
N LEU A 37 -0.80 -0.23 -16.66
CA LEU A 37 -1.07 -0.90 -15.40
C LEU A 37 -2.56 -0.90 -15.00
N ARG A 38 -3.37 0.01 -15.52
CA ARG A 38 -4.82 0.06 -15.23
C ARG A 38 -5.58 -1.18 -15.64
N THR A 39 -5.07 -1.97 -16.58
CA THR A 39 -5.65 -3.28 -16.92
C THR A 39 -5.62 -4.26 -15.75
N GLN A 40 -4.62 -4.16 -14.89
CA GLN A 40 -4.45 -4.99 -13.68
C GLN A 40 -4.99 -4.30 -12.41
N PHE A 41 -4.99 -2.96 -12.38
CA PHE A 41 -5.38 -2.14 -11.24
C PHE A 41 -6.39 -1.05 -11.67
N PRO A 42 -7.60 -1.43 -12.08
CA PRO A 42 -8.58 -0.49 -12.67
C PRO A 42 -9.05 0.60 -11.70
N ASP A 43 -9.00 0.31 -10.39
CA ASP A 43 -9.45 1.24 -9.35
C ASP A 43 -8.44 2.37 -9.06
N TYR A 44 -7.20 2.23 -9.57
CA TYR A 44 -6.16 3.23 -9.35
C TYR A 44 -6.17 4.27 -10.49
N THR A 45 -5.96 5.53 -10.14
CA THR A 45 -5.72 6.60 -11.11
C THR A 45 -4.41 7.31 -10.81
N TYR A 46 -3.80 7.86 -11.86
CA TYR A 46 -2.56 8.61 -11.79
C TYR A 46 -2.67 9.89 -12.62
N LYS A 47 -2.18 11.00 -12.07
CA LYS A 47 -2.10 12.26 -12.75
C LYS A 47 -0.86 13.05 -12.31
N GLU A 48 -0.21 13.70 -13.25
CA GLU A 48 0.83 14.70 -12.99
C GLU A 48 0.20 16.08 -13.07
N ALA A 49 -0.54 16.46 -12.02
CA ALA A 49 -1.26 17.72 -11.97
C ALA A 49 -0.29 18.90 -11.87
N ALA A 50 -0.50 19.95 -12.68
CA ALA A 50 0.27 21.18 -12.63
C ALA A 50 -0.63 22.41 -12.76
N LEU A 51 -0.20 23.55 -12.17
CA LEU A 51 -0.99 24.80 -12.20
C LEU A 51 -1.06 25.39 -13.59
N LYS A 52 0.06 25.35 -14.33
CA LYS A 52 0.18 25.86 -15.72
C LYS A 52 0.90 24.80 -16.57
N PRO A 53 0.28 23.65 -16.85
CA PRO A 53 0.93 22.59 -17.61
C PRO A 53 1.04 22.94 -19.09
N THR A 54 2.08 22.42 -19.74
CA THR A 54 2.20 22.46 -21.20
C THR A 54 1.08 21.67 -21.87
N ASN A 55 0.80 20.46 -21.37
CA ASN A 55 -0.33 19.68 -21.82
C ASN A 55 -1.59 20.03 -21.00
N PRO A 56 -2.66 20.54 -21.62
CA PRO A 56 -3.88 20.95 -20.91
C PRO A 56 -4.55 19.85 -20.10
N SER A 57 -4.37 18.57 -20.45
CA SER A 57 -4.93 17.43 -19.70
C SER A 57 -4.34 17.29 -18.29
N ASP A 58 -3.16 17.85 -18.07
CA ASP A 58 -2.45 17.81 -16.79
C ASP A 58 -2.81 19.02 -15.88
N ARG A 59 -3.77 19.87 -16.31
CA ARG A 59 -4.21 21.01 -15.50
C ARG A 59 -4.79 20.53 -14.19
N ALA A 60 -4.29 21.10 -13.11
CA ALA A 60 -4.79 20.83 -11.77
C ALA A 60 -6.23 21.31 -11.61
N SER A 61 -7.08 20.47 -11.03
CA SER A 61 -8.36 20.87 -10.44
C SER A 61 -8.12 21.62 -9.12
N ASP A 62 -9.17 22.26 -8.56
CA ASP A 62 -9.02 23.10 -7.37
C ASP A 62 -8.34 22.36 -6.20
N TRP A 63 -8.79 21.15 -5.89
CA TRP A 63 -8.22 20.37 -4.80
C TRP A 63 -6.79 19.86 -5.08
N GLU A 64 -6.44 19.62 -6.34
CA GLU A 64 -5.06 19.27 -6.74
C GLU A 64 -4.17 20.53 -6.65
N ALA A 65 -4.71 21.70 -6.97
CA ALA A 65 -4.02 22.97 -6.81
C ALA A 65 -3.73 23.27 -5.32
N ASP A 66 -4.67 22.98 -4.42
CA ASP A 66 -4.47 23.14 -2.98
C ASP A 66 -3.31 22.24 -2.49
N MET A 67 -3.22 21.00 -2.95
CA MET A 67 -2.09 20.11 -2.62
C MET A 67 -0.76 20.66 -3.16
N ILE A 68 -0.75 21.24 -4.36
CA ILE A 68 0.45 21.84 -4.94
C ILE A 68 0.87 23.08 -4.12
N GLN A 69 -0.08 23.92 -3.69
CA GLN A 69 0.22 25.07 -2.81
C GLN A 69 0.75 24.62 -1.46
N GLU A 70 0.22 23.54 -0.89
CA GLU A 70 0.75 22.98 0.34
C GLU A 70 2.23 22.59 0.21
N PHE A 71 2.62 21.97 -0.91
CA PHE A 71 4.03 21.67 -1.18
C PHE A 71 4.89 22.92 -1.40
N ARG A 72 4.33 23.98 -2.00
CA ARG A 72 5.04 25.27 -2.17
C ARG A 72 5.27 25.97 -0.85
N ASN A 73 4.29 25.91 0.06
CA ASN A 73 4.38 26.51 1.37
C ASN A 73 5.29 25.71 2.31
N ASN A 74 5.44 24.40 2.08
CA ASN A 74 6.21 23.48 2.90
C ASN A 74 7.17 22.66 2.03
N ALA A 75 8.25 23.29 1.56
CA ALA A 75 9.19 22.72 0.59
C ALA A 75 9.86 21.41 1.04
N ASP A 76 9.98 21.18 2.35
CA ASP A 76 10.55 19.97 2.93
C ASP A 76 9.59 18.78 2.89
N ARG A 77 8.30 19.01 2.64
CA ARG A 77 7.29 17.96 2.59
C ARG A 77 7.47 17.12 1.34
N LYS A 78 7.77 15.83 1.55
CA LYS A 78 8.03 14.87 0.45
C LYS A 78 6.77 14.18 -0.04
N GLU A 79 5.74 14.15 0.79
CA GLU A 79 4.52 13.39 0.52
C GLU A 79 3.33 14.00 1.27
N LEU A 80 2.15 13.91 0.67
CA LEU A 80 0.89 14.31 1.28
C LEU A 80 -0.15 13.20 1.00
N ILE A 81 -0.81 12.74 2.06
CA ILE A 81 -1.89 11.76 1.98
C ILE A 81 -3.18 12.47 2.42
N VAL A 82 -4.18 12.48 1.55
CA VAL A 82 -5.46 13.15 1.79
C VAL A 82 -6.62 12.24 1.42
N GLU A 83 -7.56 12.10 2.33
CA GLU A 83 -8.86 11.50 2.05
C GLU A 83 -9.83 12.54 1.52
N ARG A 84 -10.63 12.19 0.52
CA ARG A 84 -11.67 13.04 -0.04
C ARG A 84 -12.96 12.28 -0.24
N GLU A 85 -14.08 12.91 0.11
CA GLU A 85 -15.39 12.45 -0.28
C GLU A 85 -15.66 12.83 -1.73
N THR A 86 -16.15 11.90 -2.52
CA THR A 86 -16.55 12.10 -3.92
C THR A 86 -17.92 11.47 -4.15
N PRO A 87 -18.63 11.82 -5.24
CA PRO A 87 -19.90 11.17 -5.57
C PRO A 87 -19.83 9.65 -5.71
N THR A 88 -18.64 9.10 -5.97
CA THR A 88 -18.37 7.65 -6.09
C THR A 88 -17.86 7.02 -4.80
N GLY A 89 -17.77 7.78 -3.69
CA GLY A 89 -17.31 7.36 -2.38
C GLY A 89 -16.01 8.01 -1.95
N ARG A 90 -15.50 7.56 -0.82
CA ARG A 90 -14.24 8.08 -0.24
C ARG A 90 -13.03 7.61 -1.06
N MET A 91 -12.18 8.57 -1.39
CA MET A 91 -10.94 8.37 -2.14
C MET A 91 -9.72 8.72 -1.29
N LEU A 92 -8.72 7.86 -1.35
CA LEU A 92 -7.39 8.13 -0.78
C LEU A 92 -6.48 8.66 -1.88
N ASN A 93 -5.86 9.82 -1.64
CA ASN A 93 -4.98 10.48 -2.58
C ASN A 93 -3.58 10.57 -1.97
N LEU A 94 -2.61 9.99 -2.66
CA LEU A 94 -1.20 10.12 -2.35
C LEU A 94 -0.56 11.08 -3.34
N ALA A 95 -0.03 12.19 -2.86
CA ALA A 95 0.63 13.19 -3.67
C ALA A 95 2.12 13.32 -3.33
N ARG A 96 2.95 13.55 -4.35
CA ARG A 96 4.37 13.92 -4.22
C ARG A 96 4.68 15.14 -5.07
N PRO A 97 5.51 16.08 -4.59
CA PRO A 97 5.77 17.30 -5.31
C PRO A 97 6.53 17.05 -6.61
N LEU A 98 6.17 17.80 -7.65
CA LEU A 98 6.88 17.90 -8.92
C LEU A 98 7.68 19.20 -8.93
N GLY A 99 9.00 19.09 -8.79
CA GLY A 99 9.92 20.22 -8.86
C GLY A 99 10.83 20.16 -10.07
N ILE A 100 11.35 21.31 -10.44
CA ILE A 100 12.35 21.48 -11.49
C ILE A 100 13.74 21.37 -10.85
N TYR A 101 14.28 20.17 -10.80
CA TYR A 101 15.58 19.89 -10.16
C TYR A 101 16.72 19.69 -11.16
N ASN A 102 16.44 19.83 -12.47
CA ASN A 102 17.42 19.65 -13.53
C ASN A 102 17.29 20.82 -14.53
N GLU A 103 18.39 21.49 -14.82
CA GLU A 103 18.45 22.58 -15.81
C GLU A 103 17.99 22.13 -17.21
N GLY A 104 18.15 20.88 -17.57
CA GLY A 104 17.65 20.31 -18.81
C GLY A 104 16.13 20.42 -18.99
N CYS A 105 15.37 20.63 -17.92
CA CYS A 105 13.93 20.93 -18.00
C CYS A 105 13.68 22.33 -18.56
N LEU A 106 14.56 23.29 -18.25
CA LEU A 106 14.43 24.69 -18.63
C LEU A 106 14.70 24.94 -20.11
N VAL A 107 15.35 24.00 -20.80
CA VAL A 107 15.51 24.03 -22.27
C VAL A 107 14.15 24.10 -22.99
N CYS A 108 13.13 23.41 -22.41
CA CYS A 108 11.78 23.39 -22.97
C CYS A 108 10.80 24.28 -22.20
N HIS A 109 11.03 24.48 -20.88
CA HIS A 109 10.09 25.13 -19.97
C HIS A 109 10.59 26.45 -19.37
N GLY A 110 11.78 26.91 -19.79
CA GLY A 110 12.32 28.21 -19.45
C GLY A 110 11.63 29.34 -20.25
N LYS A 111 12.37 30.06 -21.08
CA LYS A 111 11.79 31.06 -21.94
C LYS A 111 11.10 30.42 -23.13
N VAL A 112 9.99 31.01 -23.56
CA VAL A 112 9.21 30.54 -24.72
C VAL A 112 10.04 30.53 -25.98
N GLU A 113 10.88 31.57 -26.16
CA GLU A 113 11.72 31.77 -27.35
C GLU A 113 12.77 30.70 -27.53
N ASP A 114 13.22 30.10 -26.41
CA ASP A 114 14.25 29.06 -26.40
C ASP A 114 13.66 27.65 -26.58
N ALA A 115 12.33 27.51 -26.45
CA ALA A 115 11.64 26.24 -26.53
C ALA A 115 11.65 25.66 -27.95
N PRO A 116 11.75 24.33 -28.12
CA PRO A 116 11.70 23.70 -29.45
C PRO A 116 10.40 24.02 -30.16
N LYS A 117 10.52 24.61 -31.40
CA LYS A 117 9.36 24.93 -32.21
C LYS A 117 8.43 23.74 -32.43
N THR A 118 9.00 22.57 -32.62
CA THR A 118 8.21 21.31 -32.77
C THR A 118 7.33 20.97 -31.55
N MET A 119 7.68 21.48 -30.36
CA MET A 119 6.85 21.35 -29.16
C MET A 119 5.78 22.44 -29.11
N THR A 120 6.16 23.68 -29.34
CA THR A 120 5.22 24.80 -29.30
C THR A 120 4.17 24.75 -30.42
N ASP A 121 4.49 24.14 -31.56
CA ASP A 121 3.52 23.90 -32.65
C ASP A 121 2.40 22.91 -32.21
N ILE A 122 2.67 22.02 -31.24
CA ILE A 122 1.69 21.06 -30.72
C ILE A 122 0.91 21.63 -29.53
N TYR A 123 1.61 22.20 -28.55
CA TYR A 123 1.04 22.59 -27.26
C TYR A 123 0.78 24.10 -27.11
N GLY A 124 1.20 24.90 -28.10
CA GLY A 124 1.10 26.36 -28.01
C GLY A 124 2.18 26.98 -27.11
N VAL A 125 2.06 28.27 -26.87
CA VAL A 125 3.05 29.11 -26.16
C VAL A 125 2.52 29.69 -24.84
N ASN A 126 1.27 29.43 -24.50
CA ASN A 126 0.59 30.12 -23.39
C ASN A 126 0.85 29.51 -22.00
N ASN A 127 1.24 28.24 -21.92
CA ASN A 127 1.40 27.55 -20.67
C ASN A 127 2.63 26.63 -20.67
N GLY A 128 3.17 26.37 -19.50
CA GLY A 128 4.31 25.46 -19.31
C GLY A 128 5.66 26.13 -19.51
N PHE A 129 5.72 27.45 -19.40
CA PHE A 129 6.95 28.23 -19.55
C PHE A 129 7.20 29.12 -18.34
N GLY A 130 8.41 29.71 -18.29
CA GLY A 130 8.84 30.62 -17.22
C GLY A 130 9.13 29.91 -15.90
N TRP A 131 9.33 28.59 -15.92
CA TRP A 131 9.68 27.81 -14.73
C TRP A 131 11.11 28.11 -14.29
N LYS A 132 11.37 27.91 -13.01
CA LYS A 132 12.68 28.17 -12.38
C LYS A 132 13.23 26.91 -11.75
N LEU A 133 14.57 26.83 -11.63
CA LEU A 133 15.23 25.77 -10.91
C LEU A 133 14.76 25.76 -9.44
N ASN A 134 14.52 24.57 -8.90
CA ASN A 134 13.96 24.31 -7.56
C ASN A 134 12.52 24.80 -7.35
N GLU A 135 11.82 25.22 -8.40
CA GLU A 135 10.40 25.56 -8.32
C GLU A 135 9.54 24.29 -8.29
N ILE A 136 8.56 24.23 -7.38
CA ILE A 136 7.51 23.22 -7.39
C ILE A 136 6.42 23.69 -8.35
N ILE A 137 6.25 22.95 -9.44
CA ILE A 137 5.34 23.29 -10.56
C ILE A 137 4.03 22.48 -10.50
N GLY A 138 4.02 21.38 -9.76
CA GLY A 138 2.90 20.46 -9.75
C GLY A 138 3.03 19.38 -8.69
N ALA A 139 2.19 18.36 -8.81
CA ALA A 139 2.24 17.17 -7.98
C ALA A 139 1.94 15.90 -8.79
N GLN A 140 2.62 14.80 -8.48
CA GLN A 140 2.23 13.46 -8.89
C GLN A 140 1.17 12.96 -7.92
N ILE A 141 0.01 12.58 -8.41
CA ILE A 141 -1.11 12.17 -7.58
C ILE A 141 -1.57 10.78 -8.01
N VAL A 142 -1.55 9.85 -7.06
CA VAL A 142 -2.17 8.53 -7.18
C VAL A 142 -3.44 8.55 -6.35
N THR A 143 -4.55 8.16 -6.95
CA THR A 143 -5.85 8.09 -6.26
C THR A 143 -6.36 6.65 -6.28
N VAL A 144 -6.90 6.20 -5.16
CA VAL A 144 -7.52 4.88 -5.03
C VAL A 144 -8.79 4.98 -4.17
N PRO A 145 -9.88 4.26 -4.51
CA PRO A 145 -11.03 4.16 -3.65
C PRO A 145 -10.67 3.58 -2.28
N MET A 146 -11.17 4.19 -1.21
CA MET A 146 -10.88 3.74 0.16
C MET A 146 -11.39 2.31 0.44
N SER A 147 -12.38 1.87 -0.32
CA SER A 147 -12.88 0.49 -0.28
C SER A 147 -11.80 -0.56 -0.60
N VAL A 148 -10.83 -0.25 -1.47
CA VAL A 148 -9.76 -1.19 -1.87
C VAL A 148 -8.85 -1.55 -0.69
N PRO A 149 -8.22 -0.60 0.04
CA PRO A 149 -7.41 -0.93 1.21
C PRO A 149 -8.25 -1.53 2.34
N LEU A 150 -9.48 -1.06 2.56
CA LEU A 150 -10.36 -1.58 3.61
C LEU A 150 -10.76 -3.03 3.36
N ALA A 151 -11.14 -3.40 2.13
CA ALA A 151 -11.48 -4.78 1.79
C ALA A 151 -10.31 -5.74 2.02
N ARG A 152 -9.09 -5.35 1.65
CA ARG A 152 -7.87 -6.15 1.91
C ARG A 152 -7.60 -6.31 3.40
N THR A 153 -7.74 -5.24 4.17
CA THR A 153 -7.57 -5.27 5.63
C THR A 153 -8.60 -6.19 6.29
N GLN A 154 -9.87 -6.08 5.89
CA GLN A 154 -10.94 -6.93 6.41
C GLN A 154 -10.69 -8.42 6.12
N GLN A 155 -10.27 -8.75 4.91
CA GLN A 155 -9.94 -10.14 4.54
C GLN A 155 -8.79 -10.70 5.41
N THR A 156 -7.72 -9.94 5.56
CA THR A 156 -6.56 -10.33 6.38
C THR A 156 -6.97 -10.51 7.85
N PHE A 157 -7.76 -9.57 8.40
CA PHE A 157 -8.26 -9.64 9.77
C PHE A 157 -9.14 -10.88 9.98
N THR A 158 -10.09 -11.15 9.08
CA THR A 158 -10.97 -12.32 9.17
C THR A 158 -10.16 -13.62 9.14
N THR A 159 -9.20 -13.75 8.22
CA THR A 159 -8.32 -14.92 8.16
C THR A 159 -7.53 -15.10 9.44
N PHE A 160 -6.96 -14.03 9.99
CA PHE A 160 -6.24 -14.08 11.26
C PHE A 160 -7.14 -14.52 12.42
N MET A 161 -8.36 -14.01 12.53
CA MET A 161 -9.30 -14.38 13.59
C MET A 161 -9.74 -15.83 13.50
N ILE A 162 -9.95 -16.37 12.29
CA ILE A 162 -10.27 -17.78 12.08
C ILE A 162 -9.11 -18.68 12.54
N LEU A 163 -7.88 -18.35 12.12
CA LEU A 163 -6.70 -19.13 12.53
C LEU A 163 -6.48 -19.08 14.05
N LEU A 164 -6.61 -17.90 14.65
CA LEU A 164 -6.50 -17.75 16.11
C LEU A 164 -7.56 -18.58 16.84
N GLY A 165 -8.80 -18.55 16.37
CA GLY A 165 -9.89 -19.36 16.91
C GLY A 165 -9.62 -20.87 16.80
N ALA A 166 -9.11 -21.33 15.65
CA ALA A 166 -8.75 -22.74 15.45
C ALA A 166 -7.65 -23.20 16.39
N VAL A 167 -6.61 -22.39 16.58
CA VAL A 167 -5.54 -22.68 17.55
C VAL A 167 -6.08 -22.74 18.98
N PHE A 168 -6.96 -21.81 19.36
CA PHE A 168 -7.57 -21.79 20.69
C PHE A 168 -8.41 -23.04 20.94
N VAL A 169 -9.25 -23.44 19.99
CA VAL A 169 -10.05 -24.68 20.09
C VAL A 169 -9.15 -25.91 20.21
N LEU A 170 -8.08 -25.99 19.41
CA LEU A 170 -7.12 -27.08 19.49
C LEU A 170 -6.49 -27.19 20.89
N LEU A 171 -6.05 -26.04 21.43
CA LEU A 171 -5.47 -26.01 22.80
C LEU A 171 -6.48 -26.44 23.86
N LEU A 172 -7.74 -26.02 23.77
CA LEU A 172 -8.79 -26.45 24.68
C LEU A 172 -9.03 -27.97 24.62
N VAL A 173 -9.06 -28.54 23.41
CA VAL A 173 -9.22 -29.97 23.21
C VAL A 173 -8.05 -30.73 23.81
N LEU A 174 -6.82 -30.30 23.51
CA LEU A 174 -5.61 -30.92 24.09
C LEU A 174 -5.60 -30.85 25.63
N LEU A 175 -5.95 -29.68 26.19
CA LEU A 175 -6.03 -29.48 27.63
C LEU A 175 -7.07 -30.42 28.27
N ASN A 176 -8.25 -30.53 27.66
CA ASN A 176 -9.30 -31.46 28.17
C ASN A 176 -8.86 -32.91 28.09
N ILE A 177 -8.22 -33.33 27.00
CA ILE A 177 -7.67 -34.68 26.86
C ILE A 177 -6.63 -34.95 27.96
N LEU A 178 -5.69 -34.01 28.14
CA LEU A 178 -4.64 -34.13 29.14
C LEU A 178 -5.23 -34.20 30.56
N LEU A 179 -6.16 -33.29 30.87
CA LEU A 179 -6.86 -33.29 32.16
C LEU A 179 -7.61 -34.59 32.42
N HIS A 180 -8.29 -35.14 31.41
CA HIS A 180 -9.01 -36.39 31.52
C HIS A 180 -8.08 -37.57 31.84
N PHE A 181 -6.98 -37.72 31.11
CA PHE A 181 -6.08 -38.86 31.28
C PHE A 181 -5.13 -38.74 32.47
N VAL A 182 -4.67 -37.53 32.79
CA VAL A 182 -3.68 -37.31 33.85
C VAL A 182 -4.34 -37.13 35.22
N VAL A 183 -5.52 -36.49 35.28
CA VAL A 183 -6.15 -36.15 36.56
C VAL A 183 -7.44 -36.90 36.79
N ILE A 184 -8.43 -36.73 35.90
CA ILE A 184 -9.80 -37.22 36.17
C ILE A 184 -9.84 -38.75 36.29
N ARG A 185 -9.28 -39.47 35.31
CA ARG A 185 -9.31 -40.93 35.25
C ARG A 185 -8.59 -41.59 36.44
N PRO A 186 -7.39 -41.16 36.84
CA PRO A 186 -6.72 -41.73 38.04
C PRO A 186 -7.50 -41.42 39.32
N VAL A 187 -7.98 -40.20 39.52
CA VAL A 187 -8.72 -39.80 40.72
C VAL A 187 -10.02 -40.59 40.87
N VAL A 188 -10.81 -40.73 39.80
CA VAL A 188 -12.04 -41.54 39.82
C VAL A 188 -11.74 -42.99 40.12
N ARG A 189 -10.64 -43.55 39.58
CA ARG A 189 -10.24 -44.93 39.87
C ARG A 189 -9.85 -45.13 41.33
N MET A 190 -9.06 -44.21 41.91
CA MET A 190 -8.69 -44.25 43.33
C MET A 190 -9.91 -44.10 44.24
N ALA A 191 -10.84 -43.21 43.94
CA ALA A 191 -12.09 -43.05 44.67
C ALA A 191 -12.93 -44.33 44.64
N GLY A 192 -12.98 -45.01 43.49
CA GLY A 192 -13.66 -46.32 43.38
C GLY A 192 -13.06 -47.37 44.27
N ILE A 193 -11.72 -47.52 44.29
CA ILE A 193 -10.99 -48.43 45.15
C ILE A 193 -11.25 -48.12 46.63
N ALA A 194 -11.16 -46.85 47.03
CA ALA A 194 -11.45 -46.44 48.43
C ALA A 194 -12.87 -46.80 48.87
N THR A 195 -13.85 -46.68 47.96
CA THR A 195 -15.25 -47.08 48.26
C THR A 195 -15.37 -48.59 48.44
N GLU A 196 -14.71 -49.40 47.62
CA GLU A 196 -14.74 -50.87 47.75
C GLU A 196 -14.07 -51.34 49.02
N VAL A 197 -12.96 -50.74 49.42
CA VAL A 197 -12.30 -51.00 50.72
C VAL A 197 -13.22 -50.64 51.88
N SER A 198 -13.89 -49.51 51.84
CA SER A 198 -14.84 -49.04 52.83
C SER A 198 -16.05 -49.98 52.99
N MET A 199 -16.43 -50.67 51.92
CA MET A 199 -17.53 -51.70 51.98
C MET A 199 -17.06 -53.08 52.41
N GLY A 200 -15.82 -53.27 52.86
CA GLY A 200 -15.27 -54.52 53.44
C GLY A 200 -15.02 -55.66 52.44
N LYS A 201 -14.81 -55.31 51.13
CA LYS A 201 -14.44 -56.29 50.11
C LYS A 201 -12.97 -56.71 50.31
N PRO A 202 -12.64 -58.02 50.53
CA PRO A 202 -11.27 -58.47 50.89
C PRO A 202 -10.30 -58.53 49.68
N ASP A 203 -10.81 -58.37 48.45
CA ASP A 203 -10.02 -58.61 47.23
C ASP A 203 -10.02 -57.40 46.33
N VAL A 204 -9.52 -56.27 46.85
CA VAL A 204 -9.40 -55.04 46.10
C VAL A 204 -8.02 -54.99 45.40
N PRO A 205 -7.93 -54.84 44.06
CA PRO A 205 -6.65 -54.80 43.36
C PRO A 205 -5.82 -53.59 43.78
N GLU A 206 -4.56 -53.85 44.16
CA GLU A 206 -3.60 -52.80 44.50
C GLU A 206 -3.39 -51.88 43.28
N TYR A 207 -3.61 -50.60 43.49
CA TYR A 207 -3.40 -49.62 42.44
C TYR A 207 -1.95 -49.12 42.43
N VAL A 208 -1.14 -49.73 41.57
CA VAL A 208 0.23 -49.26 41.35
C VAL A 208 0.27 -48.45 40.05
N ARG A 209 0.41 -47.13 40.17
CA ARG A 209 0.70 -46.27 39.03
C ARG A 209 2.21 -46.11 38.89
N GLN A 210 2.75 -46.53 37.75
CA GLN A 210 4.15 -46.25 37.42
C GLN A 210 4.27 -44.79 36.95
N GLY A 211 4.78 -43.89 37.77
CA GLY A 211 5.04 -42.50 37.50
C GLY A 211 5.83 -41.86 38.65
N GLY A 212 6.50 -40.74 38.36
CA GLY A 212 7.25 -39.97 39.35
C GLY A 212 6.56 -38.65 39.74
N ASP A 213 5.24 -38.57 39.54
CA ASP A 213 4.42 -37.40 39.91
C ASP A 213 3.73 -37.60 41.29
N GLU A 214 3.25 -36.50 41.87
CA GLU A 214 2.61 -36.46 43.17
C GLU A 214 1.35 -37.38 43.27
N ILE A 215 0.68 -37.63 42.13
CA ILE A 215 -0.47 -38.52 42.05
C ILE A 215 -0.07 -40.00 42.09
N ALA A 216 1.17 -40.35 41.66
CA ALA A 216 1.69 -41.71 41.72
C ALA A 216 2.17 -42.09 43.13
N SER A 217 2.38 -41.10 44.01
CA SER A 217 2.85 -41.30 45.40
C SER A 217 1.72 -41.38 46.44
N LEU A 218 0.46 -41.18 46.04
CA LEU A 218 -0.74 -41.36 46.87
C LEU A 218 -1.24 -42.80 46.84
#